data_d0d4dae432ed1b48fef8fb662247d78c
#
_entry.id   d0d4dae432ed1b48fef8fb662247d78c
#
_cell.length_a   1.000
_cell.length_b   1.000
_cell.length_c   1.000
_cell.angle_alpha   90.00
_cell.angle_beta   90.00
_cell.angle_gamma   90.00
#
_symmetry.space_group_name_H-M   'P 1'
#
loop_
_entity.id
_entity.type
_entity.pdbx_description
1 polymer ?
#
loop_
_entity_poly.entity_id
_entity_poly.type
_entity_poly.pdbx_seq_one_letter_code
_entity_poly.pdbx_strand_id
1 'polypeptide(L)'
;MWVEKMTIKEAGRYANFLEDTRQKLSSLAYDGIDSKLIHVVENHKRSEAYKEAEDEIINVEFEDKIDVELDILTEILDDIIEEKVTLASAIAKAKRGIDVEVKDGMIMDLDSSIEYAKILRRMSIDYFHPLINRKESKTKETKRAYAFNVEGNQTPYFYEVEIEKTLKYDKNKFIRKDKENRLLADKISQEIDKAMNSDVVEFEPKYNYLDSIEDIVAQKILE
;
A
#
# COMPACT_ATOMS: atom_id res chain seq x y z
N MET A 1 30.68 3.46 -22.25
CA MET A 1 29.71 3.07 -21.21
C MET A 1 28.50 3.95 -21.41
N TRP A 2 27.40 3.39 -21.90
CA TRP A 2 26.17 4.14 -22.16
C TRP A 2 25.40 4.13 -20.85
N VAL A 3 25.42 5.23 -20.11
CA VAL A 3 24.52 5.40 -18.95
C VAL A 3 23.11 5.43 -19.53
N GLU A 4 22.30 4.44 -19.21
CA GLU A 4 20.88 4.45 -19.57
C GLU A 4 20.22 5.60 -18.81
N LYS A 5 19.68 6.54 -19.56
CA LYS A 5 18.95 7.69 -19.00
C LYS A 5 17.50 7.26 -18.80
N MET A 6 17.11 7.05 -17.57
CA MET A 6 15.71 6.76 -17.23
C MET A 6 15.02 8.00 -16.66
N THR A 7 13.74 8.14 -16.88
CA THR A 7 12.93 9.20 -16.24
C THR A 7 12.75 8.89 -14.75
N ILE A 8 12.40 9.90 -13.95
CA ILE A 8 12.08 9.70 -12.51
C ILE A 8 10.96 8.66 -12.34
N LYS A 9 9.99 8.63 -13.27
CA LYS A 9 8.90 7.66 -13.25
C LYS A 9 9.36 6.23 -13.52
N GLU A 10 10.27 6.04 -14.45
CA GLU A 10 10.89 4.72 -14.73
C GLU A 10 11.76 4.28 -13.57
N ALA A 11 12.57 5.18 -13.01
CA ALA A 11 13.34 4.92 -11.80
C ALA A 11 12.46 4.50 -10.61
N GLY A 12 11.29 5.12 -10.46
CA GLY A 12 10.29 4.70 -9.45
C GLY A 12 9.73 3.30 -9.70
N ARG A 13 9.49 2.92 -10.96
CA ARG A 13 9.05 1.55 -11.31
C ARG A 13 10.14 0.53 -11.02
N TYR A 14 11.39 0.88 -11.35
CA TYR A 14 12.53 0.02 -11.05
C TYR A 14 12.75 -0.16 -9.54
N ALA A 15 12.57 0.91 -8.74
CA ALA A 15 12.60 0.81 -7.28
C ALA A 15 11.53 -0.15 -6.73
N ASN A 16 10.32 -0.15 -7.30
CA ASN A 16 9.28 -1.11 -6.94
C ASN A 16 9.65 -2.54 -7.35
N PHE A 17 10.20 -2.74 -8.55
CA PHE A 17 10.70 -4.04 -8.99
C PHE A 17 11.76 -4.60 -8.02
N LEU A 18 12.75 -3.80 -7.61
CA LEU A 18 13.76 -4.22 -6.64
C LEU A 18 13.14 -4.58 -5.29
N GLU A 19 12.12 -3.84 -4.82
CA GLU A 19 11.42 -4.17 -3.58
C GLU A 19 10.62 -5.46 -3.68
N ASP A 20 9.89 -5.66 -4.77
CA ASP A 20 9.14 -6.89 -5.02
C ASP A 20 10.06 -8.12 -5.11
N THR A 21 11.22 -7.95 -5.78
CA THR A 21 12.24 -9.00 -5.89
C THR A 21 12.84 -9.33 -4.52
N ARG A 22 13.19 -8.30 -3.73
CA ARG A 22 13.67 -8.49 -2.36
C ARG A 22 12.67 -9.27 -1.50
N GLN A 23 11.38 -8.94 -1.58
CA GLN A 23 10.34 -9.63 -0.82
C GLN A 23 10.19 -11.09 -1.24
N LYS A 24 10.21 -11.37 -2.54
CA LYS A 24 10.14 -12.73 -3.09
C LYS A 24 11.35 -13.57 -2.68
N LEU A 25 12.57 -13.02 -2.77
CA LEU A 25 13.79 -13.71 -2.32
C LEU A 25 13.76 -14.00 -0.82
N SER A 26 13.26 -13.04 -0.01
CA SER A 26 13.06 -13.29 1.43
C SER A 26 12.03 -14.38 1.70
N SER A 27 10.96 -14.45 0.89
CA SER A 27 9.95 -15.52 1.00
C SER A 27 10.52 -16.88 0.61
N LEU A 28 11.43 -16.95 -0.39
CA LEU A 28 12.12 -18.19 -0.74
C LEU A 28 12.96 -18.71 0.41
N ALA A 29 13.70 -17.84 1.11
CA ALA A 29 14.47 -18.22 2.29
C ALA A 29 13.58 -18.76 3.43
N TYR A 30 12.30 -18.38 3.47
CA TYR A 30 11.36 -18.82 4.50
C TYR A 30 10.57 -20.08 4.11
N ASP A 31 10.06 -20.16 2.88
CA ASP A 31 9.10 -21.18 2.45
C ASP A 31 9.56 -22.00 1.24
N GLY A 32 10.69 -21.68 0.64
CA GLY A 32 11.02 -22.14 -0.70
C GLY A 32 12.26 -23.02 -0.85
N ILE A 33 13.07 -23.13 0.21
CA ILE A 33 14.35 -23.87 0.22
C ILE A 33 14.53 -24.64 1.52
N ASP A 34 13.52 -25.42 1.92
CA ASP A 34 13.51 -26.19 3.17
C ASP A 34 14.65 -27.18 3.25
N SER A 35 15.05 -27.81 2.13
CA SER A 35 16.17 -28.75 2.09
C SER A 35 17.50 -28.12 2.48
N LYS A 36 17.66 -26.80 2.28
CA LYS A 36 18.87 -26.04 2.64
C LYS A 36 18.84 -25.53 4.09
N LEU A 37 17.64 -25.45 4.70
CA LEU A 37 17.43 -24.85 6.01
C LEU A 37 17.30 -25.88 7.13
N ILE A 38 16.62 -27.01 6.88
CA ILE A 38 16.27 -27.99 7.91
C ILE A 38 16.51 -29.40 7.42
N HIS A 39 16.89 -30.27 8.37
CA HIS A 39 16.93 -31.70 8.18
C HIS A 39 15.85 -32.32 9.05
N VAL A 40 14.91 -33.04 8.45
CA VAL A 40 13.80 -33.68 9.16
C VAL A 40 13.98 -35.20 9.15
N VAL A 41 13.97 -35.76 10.34
CA VAL A 41 14.02 -37.22 10.54
C VAL A 41 12.78 -37.64 11.32
N GLU A 42 11.98 -38.49 10.71
CA GLU A 42 10.83 -39.11 11.38
C GLU A 42 11.24 -40.45 12.01
N ASN A 43 11.11 -40.55 13.32
CA ASN A 43 11.34 -41.81 14.06
C ASN A 43 9.98 -42.48 14.33
N HIS A 44 9.61 -43.45 13.53
CA HIS A 44 8.37 -44.19 13.63
C HIS A 44 8.51 -45.30 14.68
N LYS A 45 8.15 -45.03 15.92
CA LYS A 45 8.23 -45.97 17.05
C LYS A 45 7.02 -46.93 17.09
N ARG A 46 6.92 -47.76 16.08
CA ARG A 46 5.80 -48.72 15.92
C ARG A 46 5.79 -49.79 16.98
N SER A 47 6.98 -50.21 17.48
CA SER A 47 7.12 -51.20 18.55
C SER A 47 6.52 -50.76 19.88
N GLU A 48 6.40 -49.47 20.14
CA GLU A 48 5.73 -48.92 21.32
C GLU A 48 4.20 -49.18 21.31
N ALA A 49 3.60 -49.20 20.12
CA ALA A 49 2.17 -49.46 19.93
C ALA A 49 1.86 -50.94 19.71
N TYR A 50 2.72 -51.69 19.04
CA TYR A 50 2.60 -53.09 18.73
C TYR A 50 3.96 -53.77 18.80
N LYS A 51 4.16 -54.66 19.78
CA LYS A 51 5.46 -55.26 20.16
C LYS A 51 6.19 -56.01 19.02
N GLU A 52 5.45 -56.52 18.05
CA GLU A 52 6.00 -57.25 16.91
C GLU A 52 6.30 -56.34 15.70
N ALA A 53 5.96 -55.06 15.78
CA ALA A 53 6.28 -54.11 14.72
C ALA A 53 7.72 -53.62 14.87
N GLU A 54 8.37 -53.38 13.74
CA GLU A 54 9.70 -52.80 13.69
C GLU A 54 9.61 -51.27 13.65
N ASP A 55 10.51 -50.62 14.40
CA ASP A 55 10.69 -49.18 14.35
C ASP A 55 11.40 -48.81 13.04
N GLU A 56 11.06 -47.63 12.51
CA GLU A 56 11.60 -47.16 11.25
C GLU A 56 12.07 -45.72 11.39
N ILE A 57 13.16 -45.38 10.74
CA ILE A 57 13.69 -44.01 10.65
C ILE A 57 13.61 -43.58 9.19
N ILE A 58 12.88 -42.51 8.95
CA ILE A 58 12.68 -41.94 7.61
C ILE A 58 13.31 -40.57 7.58
N ASN A 59 14.23 -40.35 6.62
CA ASN A 59 14.69 -39.01 6.29
C ASN A 59 13.67 -38.37 5.34
N VAL A 60 13.11 -37.24 5.72
CA VAL A 60 12.14 -36.53 4.88
C VAL A 60 12.93 -35.62 3.93
N GLU A 61 12.73 -35.83 2.65
CA GLU A 61 13.28 -34.99 1.60
C GLU A 61 12.26 -33.91 1.21
N PHE A 62 12.73 -32.68 1.00
CA PHE A 62 11.90 -31.56 0.55
C PHE A 62 12.18 -31.29 -0.93
N GLU A 63 11.12 -30.92 -1.65
CA GLU A 63 11.20 -30.41 -3.01
C GLU A 63 11.25 -28.88 -2.95
N ASP A 64 12.43 -28.32 -3.19
CA ASP A 64 12.61 -26.87 -3.15
C ASP A 64 11.97 -26.18 -4.37
N LYS A 65 11.43 -24.99 -4.19
CA LYS A 65 10.85 -24.19 -5.27
C LYS A 65 11.90 -23.71 -6.26
N ILE A 66 13.07 -23.36 -5.75
CA ILE A 66 14.25 -22.98 -6.53
C ILE A 66 15.47 -23.63 -5.89
N ASP A 67 16.27 -24.31 -6.71
CA ASP A 67 17.54 -24.88 -6.24
C ASP A 67 18.63 -23.81 -6.25
N VAL A 68 18.78 -23.15 -5.12
CA VAL A 68 19.79 -22.09 -4.90
C VAL A 68 20.44 -22.26 -3.53
N GLU A 69 21.76 -22.10 -3.47
CA GLU A 69 22.48 -22.09 -2.21
C GLU A 69 22.20 -20.80 -1.41
N LEU A 70 22.17 -20.92 -0.08
CA LEU A 70 21.87 -19.80 0.84
C LEU A 70 22.87 -18.63 0.69
N ASP A 71 24.13 -18.93 0.45
CA ASP A 71 25.16 -17.92 0.27
C ASP A 71 24.88 -17.09 -0.98
N ILE A 72 24.54 -17.72 -2.09
CA ILE A 72 24.16 -17.04 -3.35
C ILE A 72 22.90 -16.19 -3.12
N LEU A 73 21.90 -16.70 -2.42
CA LEU A 73 20.69 -15.95 -2.09
C LEU A 73 20.99 -14.70 -1.25
N THR A 74 21.90 -14.84 -0.28
CA THR A 74 22.36 -13.74 0.57
C THR A 74 23.09 -12.67 -0.25
N GLU A 75 24.00 -13.08 -1.14
CA GLU A 75 24.71 -12.16 -2.03
C GLU A 75 23.76 -11.38 -2.95
N ILE A 76 22.74 -12.05 -3.52
CA ILE A 76 21.73 -11.39 -4.35
C ILE A 76 20.93 -10.36 -3.52
N LEU A 77 20.57 -10.69 -2.29
CA LEU A 77 19.88 -9.77 -1.40
C LEU A 77 20.71 -8.53 -1.07
N ASP A 78 22.01 -8.70 -0.81
CA ASP A 78 22.93 -7.60 -0.56
C ASP A 78 23.07 -6.70 -1.79
N ASP A 79 23.25 -7.30 -2.98
CA ASP A 79 23.29 -6.58 -4.27
C ASP A 79 22.03 -5.72 -4.49
N ILE A 80 20.84 -6.30 -4.25
CA ILE A 80 19.56 -5.58 -4.39
C ILE A 80 19.44 -4.42 -3.39
N ILE A 81 19.91 -4.60 -2.15
CA ILE A 81 19.90 -3.56 -1.13
C ILE A 81 20.82 -2.41 -1.55
N GLU A 82 22.03 -2.70 -1.99
CA GLU A 82 22.99 -1.70 -2.45
C GLU A 82 22.45 -0.92 -3.65
N GLU A 83 21.89 -1.62 -4.62
CA GLU A 83 21.31 -1.01 -5.81
C GLU A 83 20.12 -0.11 -5.47
N LYS A 84 19.24 -0.53 -4.56
CA LYS A 84 18.12 0.30 -4.05
C LYS A 84 18.61 1.59 -3.41
N VAL A 85 19.64 1.53 -2.58
CA VAL A 85 20.19 2.72 -1.90
C VAL A 85 20.80 3.68 -2.92
N THR A 86 21.56 3.15 -3.89
CA THR A 86 22.16 3.94 -4.96
C THR A 86 21.09 4.60 -5.84
N LEU A 87 20.07 3.84 -6.25
CA LEU A 87 18.93 4.35 -7.02
C LEU A 87 18.18 5.45 -6.26
N ALA A 88 17.90 5.24 -4.97
CA ALA A 88 17.21 6.23 -4.14
C ALA A 88 17.99 7.55 -4.06
N SER A 89 19.32 7.48 -3.96
CA SER A 89 20.21 8.64 -3.99
C SER A 89 20.16 9.36 -5.34
N ALA A 90 20.19 8.60 -6.46
CA ALA A 90 20.08 9.15 -7.81
C ALA A 90 18.73 9.83 -8.05
N ILE A 91 17.63 9.22 -7.64
CA ILE A 91 16.29 9.80 -7.69
C ILE A 91 16.21 11.09 -6.87
N ALA A 92 16.73 11.09 -5.63
CA ALA A 92 16.75 12.27 -4.78
C ALA A 92 17.57 13.41 -5.39
N LYS A 93 18.68 13.10 -6.08
CA LYS A 93 19.48 14.07 -6.81
C LYS A 93 18.72 14.65 -8.02
N ALA A 94 18.04 13.78 -8.80
CA ALA A 94 17.27 14.21 -9.96
C ALA A 94 16.06 15.09 -9.58
N LYS A 95 15.42 14.83 -8.44
CA LYS A 95 14.29 15.63 -7.93
C LYS A 95 14.68 17.02 -7.45
N ARG A 96 15.96 17.27 -7.15
CA ARG A 96 16.42 18.58 -6.66
C ARG A 96 16.34 19.60 -7.80
N GLY A 97 15.62 20.70 -7.53
CA GLY A 97 15.47 21.80 -8.50
C GLY A 97 14.31 21.62 -9.46
N ILE A 98 13.46 20.59 -9.27
CA ILE A 98 12.20 20.49 -9.99
C ILE A 98 11.15 21.30 -9.24
N ASP A 99 10.74 22.40 -9.89
CA ASP A 99 9.69 23.29 -9.41
C ASP A 99 8.39 23.03 -10.17
N VAL A 100 7.28 22.93 -9.43
CA VAL A 100 5.93 22.71 -9.97
C VAL A 100 5.04 23.91 -9.63
N GLU A 101 4.41 24.50 -10.63
CA GLU A 101 3.38 25.51 -10.40
C GLU A 101 2.07 24.83 -9.94
N VAL A 102 1.73 24.99 -8.67
CA VAL A 102 0.57 24.35 -8.06
C VAL A 102 -0.70 25.20 -8.14
N LYS A 103 -0.54 26.54 -8.21
CA LYS A 103 -1.62 27.51 -8.37
C LYS A 103 -1.04 28.81 -8.91
N ASP A 104 -1.86 29.66 -9.49
CA ASP A 104 -1.45 30.92 -10.14
C ASP A 104 -0.32 31.66 -9.39
N GLY A 105 0.92 31.51 -9.90
CA GLY A 105 2.15 32.07 -9.34
C GLY A 105 2.69 31.39 -8.08
N MET A 106 2.06 30.33 -7.57
CA MET A 106 2.55 29.56 -6.43
C MET A 106 3.38 28.37 -6.94
N ILE A 107 4.66 28.41 -6.66
CA ILE A 107 5.63 27.37 -7.04
C ILE A 107 6.02 26.59 -5.81
N MET A 108 6.10 25.27 -5.91
CA MET A 108 6.56 24.34 -4.88
C MET A 108 7.53 23.34 -5.48
N ASP A 109 8.43 22.80 -4.66
CA ASP A 109 9.23 21.64 -5.05
C ASP A 109 8.35 20.41 -5.32
N LEU A 110 8.90 19.42 -6.03
CA LEU A 110 8.15 18.24 -6.48
C LEU A 110 7.49 17.47 -5.33
N ASP A 111 8.21 17.21 -4.24
CA ASP A 111 7.71 16.41 -3.13
C ASP A 111 6.62 17.16 -2.34
N SER A 112 6.78 18.48 -2.12
CA SER A 112 5.75 19.33 -1.54
C SER A 112 4.51 19.41 -2.41
N SER A 113 4.66 19.44 -3.73
CA SER A 113 3.54 19.45 -4.69
C SER A 113 2.75 18.14 -4.66
N ILE A 114 3.44 17.00 -4.56
CA ILE A 114 2.83 15.68 -4.39
C ILE A 114 2.00 15.65 -3.10
N GLU A 115 2.57 16.12 -1.99
CA GLU A 115 1.88 16.13 -0.70
C GLU A 115 0.68 17.07 -0.72
N TYR A 116 0.79 18.25 -1.35
CA TYR A 116 -0.33 19.17 -1.48
C TYR A 116 -1.50 18.56 -2.27
N ALA A 117 -1.23 17.90 -3.39
CA ALA A 117 -2.26 17.20 -4.16
C ALA A 117 -2.94 16.07 -3.33
N LYS A 118 -2.17 15.33 -2.51
CA LYS A 118 -2.71 14.32 -1.59
C LYS A 118 -3.62 14.94 -0.52
N ILE A 119 -3.21 16.05 0.09
CA ILE A 119 -4.01 16.76 1.09
C ILE A 119 -5.34 17.22 0.49
N LEU A 120 -5.34 17.80 -0.71
CA LEU A 120 -6.57 18.24 -1.38
C LEU A 120 -7.53 17.06 -1.64
N ARG A 121 -7.03 15.90 -2.07
CA ARG A 121 -7.85 14.69 -2.26
C ARG A 121 -8.35 14.11 -0.94
N ARG A 122 -7.52 14.12 0.10
CA ARG A 122 -7.90 13.65 1.42
C ARG A 122 -8.97 14.53 2.04
N MET A 123 -8.91 15.86 1.87
CA MET A 123 -9.98 16.77 2.28
C MET A 123 -11.32 16.46 1.62
N SER A 124 -11.32 16.02 0.36
CA SER A 124 -12.53 15.58 -0.33
C SER A 124 -13.21 14.41 0.41
N ILE A 125 -12.42 13.41 0.84
CA ILE A 125 -12.93 12.19 1.50
C ILE A 125 -13.29 12.49 2.95
N ASP A 126 -12.39 13.10 3.71
CA ASP A 126 -12.48 13.18 5.17
C ASP A 126 -13.40 14.32 5.63
N TYR A 127 -13.49 15.42 4.86
CA TYR A 127 -14.22 16.61 5.26
C TYR A 127 -15.47 16.88 4.39
N PHE A 128 -15.31 16.93 3.06
CA PHE A 128 -16.43 17.31 2.20
C PHE A 128 -17.45 16.19 2.01
N HIS A 129 -17.02 14.95 1.82
CA HIS A 129 -17.91 13.82 1.59
C HIS A 129 -18.93 13.57 2.71
N PRO A 130 -18.57 13.62 4.02
CA PRO A 130 -19.55 13.53 5.11
C PRO A 130 -20.58 14.68 5.11
N LEU A 131 -20.18 15.90 4.76
CA LEU A 131 -21.07 17.05 4.69
C LEU A 131 -22.02 16.97 3.48
N ILE A 132 -21.49 16.55 2.32
CA ILE A 132 -22.24 16.43 1.08
C ILE A 132 -23.27 15.30 1.16
N ASN A 133 -22.96 14.19 1.81
CA ASN A 133 -23.83 13.03 1.91
C ASN A 133 -24.84 13.07 3.05
N ARG A 134 -24.72 14.05 3.96
CA ARG A 134 -25.70 14.22 5.03
C ARG A 134 -27.07 14.59 4.45
N LYS A 135 -28.09 13.88 4.93
CA LYS A 135 -29.48 14.05 4.47
C LYS A 135 -30.33 14.65 5.56
N GLU A 136 -31.28 15.46 5.14
CA GLU A 136 -32.40 15.86 5.97
C GLU A 136 -33.35 14.68 6.14
N SER A 137 -34.02 14.61 7.26
CA SER A 137 -34.99 13.54 7.51
C SER A 137 -36.15 14.03 8.35
N LYS A 138 -37.34 13.47 8.10
CA LYS A 138 -38.53 13.66 8.92
C LYS A 138 -38.99 12.29 9.34
N THR A 139 -39.04 12.04 10.65
CA THR A 139 -39.46 10.76 11.24
C THR A 139 -40.54 11.01 12.29
N LYS A 140 -41.37 9.99 12.53
CA LYS A 140 -42.39 10.01 13.59
C LYS A 140 -42.04 8.94 14.61
N GLU A 141 -42.11 9.33 15.88
CA GLU A 141 -41.89 8.43 17.00
C GLU A 141 -43.07 8.52 17.96
N THR A 142 -43.48 7.39 18.53
CA THR A 142 -44.45 7.37 19.59
C THR A 142 -43.76 7.47 20.93
N LYS A 143 -44.11 8.50 21.72
CA LYS A 143 -43.60 8.66 23.08
C LYS A 143 -44.74 8.43 24.09
N ARG A 144 -44.34 8.00 25.27
CA ARG A 144 -45.24 7.76 26.39
C ARG A 144 -45.16 8.93 27.39
N ALA A 145 -46.32 9.41 27.82
CA ALA A 145 -46.43 10.36 28.92
C ALA A 145 -47.51 9.88 29.91
N TYR A 146 -47.65 10.56 31.01
CA TYR A 146 -48.63 10.24 32.07
C TYR A 146 -49.48 11.45 32.33
N ALA A 147 -50.81 11.20 32.52
CA ALA A 147 -51.76 12.17 32.98
C ALA A 147 -52.47 11.66 34.24
N PHE A 148 -52.95 12.55 35.09
CA PHE A 148 -53.79 12.17 36.22
C PHE A 148 -55.23 12.04 35.75
N ASN A 149 -55.87 10.91 36.10
CA ASN A 149 -57.32 10.74 35.87
C ASN A 149 -58.16 11.49 36.95
N VAL A 150 -59.45 11.46 36.82
CA VAL A 150 -60.36 12.16 37.69
C VAL A 150 -60.28 11.68 39.17
N GLU A 151 -59.76 10.48 39.36
CA GLU A 151 -59.56 9.83 40.66
C GLU A 151 -58.13 10.14 41.23
N GLY A 152 -57.31 10.91 40.56
CA GLY A 152 -55.93 11.25 40.97
C GLY A 152 -54.92 10.17 40.69
N ASN A 153 -55.27 9.12 39.96
CA ASN A 153 -54.34 8.06 39.56
C ASN A 153 -53.56 8.44 38.28
N GLN A 154 -52.29 8.06 38.22
CA GLN A 154 -51.43 8.27 37.05
C GLN A 154 -51.80 7.27 35.95
N THR A 155 -52.28 7.77 34.80
CA THR A 155 -52.65 6.96 33.64
C THR A 155 -51.70 7.26 32.49
N PRO A 156 -51.03 6.25 31.87
CA PRO A 156 -50.17 6.46 30.74
C PRO A 156 -50.98 6.75 29.47
N TYR A 157 -50.49 7.68 28.65
CA TYR A 157 -50.99 7.90 27.30
C TYR A 157 -49.84 7.96 26.33
N PHE A 158 -50.08 7.66 25.05
CA PHE A 158 -49.10 7.69 23.99
C PHE A 158 -49.44 8.86 23.07
N TYR A 159 -48.38 9.53 22.60
CA TYR A 159 -48.51 10.62 21.66
C TYR A 159 -47.42 10.54 20.59
N GLU A 160 -47.71 11.05 19.40
CA GLU A 160 -46.81 11.10 18.27
C GLU A 160 -45.92 12.32 18.39
N VAL A 161 -44.61 12.14 18.15
CA VAL A 161 -43.63 13.19 18.06
C VAL A 161 -43.05 13.17 16.63
N GLU A 162 -43.21 14.29 15.93
CA GLU A 162 -42.52 14.49 14.64
C GLU A 162 -41.13 15.04 14.93
N ILE A 163 -40.10 14.32 14.41
CA ILE A 163 -38.71 14.73 14.51
C ILE A 163 -38.26 15.15 13.13
N GLU A 164 -37.95 16.41 12.96
CA GLU A 164 -37.42 16.97 11.73
C GLU A 164 -35.96 17.32 11.94
N LYS A 165 -35.08 16.73 11.07
CA LYS A 165 -33.65 17.01 11.05
C LYS A 165 -33.34 17.78 9.78
N THR A 166 -32.93 19.03 9.91
CA THR A 166 -32.55 19.93 8.81
C THR A 166 -31.06 20.24 8.84
N LEU A 167 -30.49 20.56 7.70
CA LEU A 167 -29.11 20.98 7.60
C LEU A 167 -28.98 22.46 7.99
N LYS A 168 -28.03 22.78 8.88
CA LYS A 168 -27.72 24.17 9.29
C LYS A 168 -26.67 24.84 8.42
N TYR A 169 -26.41 24.31 7.23
CA TYR A 169 -25.39 24.82 6.31
C TYR A 169 -25.82 24.67 4.85
N ASP A 170 -25.22 25.50 3.97
CA ASP A 170 -25.43 25.41 2.52
C ASP A 170 -24.59 24.27 1.93
N LYS A 171 -25.22 23.14 1.67
CA LYS A 171 -24.61 21.96 1.05
C LYS A 171 -23.99 22.26 -0.31
N ASN A 172 -24.59 23.13 -1.11
CA ASN A 172 -24.11 23.46 -2.45
C ASN A 172 -22.78 24.20 -2.42
N LYS A 173 -22.52 24.99 -1.36
CA LYS A 173 -21.22 25.62 -1.14
C LYS A 173 -20.11 24.60 -0.98
N PHE A 174 -20.36 23.51 -0.23
CA PHE A 174 -19.37 22.45 -0.03
C PHE A 174 -19.18 21.60 -1.29
N ILE A 175 -20.25 21.33 -2.06
CA ILE A 175 -20.15 20.64 -3.36
C ILE A 175 -19.26 21.43 -4.32
N ARG A 176 -19.44 22.74 -4.41
CA ARG A 176 -18.58 23.60 -5.26
C ARG A 176 -17.13 23.56 -4.81
N LYS A 177 -16.90 23.70 -3.50
CA LYS A 177 -15.54 23.74 -2.94
C LYS A 177 -14.82 22.38 -3.10
N ASP A 178 -15.51 21.27 -2.92
CA ASP A 178 -14.97 19.93 -3.20
C ASP A 178 -14.56 19.78 -4.66
N LYS A 179 -15.43 20.22 -5.58
CA LYS A 179 -15.12 20.19 -7.02
C LYS A 179 -13.89 21.04 -7.37
N GLU A 180 -13.77 22.26 -6.82
CA GLU A 180 -12.60 23.13 -7.00
C GLU A 180 -11.31 22.45 -6.51
N ASN A 181 -11.34 21.85 -5.31
CA ASN A 181 -10.18 21.17 -4.74
C ASN A 181 -9.75 19.96 -5.56
N ARG A 182 -10.71 19.16 -6.06
CA ARG A 182 -10.40 18.01 -6.94
C ARG A 182 -9.79 18.46 -8.25
N LEU A 183 -10.36 19.47 -8.89
CA LEU A 183 -9.81 20.02 -10.14
C LEU A 183 -8.40 20.58 -9.94
N LEU A 184 -8.15 21.24 -8.81
CA LEU A 184 -6.83 21.74 -8.49
C LEU A 184 -5.85 20.59 -8.26
N ALA A 185 -6.24 19.56 -7.50
CA ALA A 185 -5.40 18.38 -7.28
C ALA A 185 -5.05 17.64 -8.59
N ASP A 186 -6.01 17.58 -9.54
CA ASP A 186 -5.78 16.94 -10.82
C ASP A 186 -4.85 17.78 -11.71
N LYS A 187 -4.99 19.13 -11.70
CA LYS A 187 -4.07 20.02 -12.39
C LYS A 187 -2.64 19.88 -11.86
N ILE A 188 -2.47 19.91 -10.53
CA ILE A 188 -1.16 19.70 -9.89
C ILE A 188 -0.57 18.35 -10.30
N SER A 189 -1.37 17.28 -10.31
CA SER A 189 -0.89 15.94 -10.70
C SER A 189 -0.45 15.89 -12.17
N GLN A 190 -1.10 16.62 -13.06
CA GLN A 190 -0.67 16.71 -14.45
C GLN A 190 0.71 17.41 -14.59
N GLU A 191 0.95 18.47 -13.83
CA GLU A 191 2.26 19.14 -13.84
C GLU A 191 3.34 18.27 -13.20
N ILE A 192 3.03 17.55 -12.11
CA ILE A 192 3.93 16.55 -11.52
C ILE A 192 4.26 15.44 -12.53
N ASP A 193 3.27 14.90 -13.23
CA ASP A 193 3.47 13.86 -14.24
C ASP A 193 4.35 14.34 -15.39
N LYS A 194 4.19 15.60 -15.83
CA LYS A 194 5.06 16.19 -16.85
C LYS A 194 6.51 16.28 -16.36
N ALA A 195 6.73 16.81 -15.16
CA ALA A 195 8.05 16.91 -14.56
C ALA A 195 8.71 15.52 -14.40
N MET A 196 7.99 14.55 -13.86
CA MET A 196 8.51 13.19 -13.66
C MET A 196 8.80 12.42 -14.94
N ASN A 197 8.19 12.81 -16.07
CA ASN A 197 8.46 12.19 -17.38
C ASN A 197 9.55 12.93 -18.18
N SER A 198 9.85 14.19 -17.84
CA SER A 198 10.88 14.99 -18.55
C SER A 198 12.26 14.91 -17.92
N ASP A 199 12.32 14.79 -16.61
CA ASP A 199 13.59 14.81 -15.87
C ASP A 199 14.23 13.42 -15.79
N VAL A 200 15.56 13.40 -15.94
CA VAL A 200 16.35 12.21 -16.15
C VAL A 200 17.12 11.86 -14.87
N VAL A 201 17.05 10.60 -14.47
CA VAL A 201 17.89 10.00 -13.44
C VAL A 201 19.10 9.37 -14.12
N GLU A 202 20.29 9.77 -13.71
CA GLU A 202 21.54 9.15 -14.13
C GLU A 202 21.78 7.90 -13.28
N PHE A 203 21.38 6.75 -13.79
CA PHE A 203 21.50 5.47 -13.13
C PHE A 203 21.57 4.34 -14.15
N GLU A 204 22.40 3.33 -13.90
CA GLU A 204 22.54 2.14 -14.73
C GLU A 204 22.00 0.94 -13.94
N PRO A 205 20.83 0.38 -14.35
CA PRO A 205 20.24 -0.76 -13.67
C PRO A 205 21.11 -2.02 -13.82
N LYS A 206 21.30 -2.74 -12.73
CA LYS A 206 21.97 -4.04 -12.73
C LYS A 206 21.06 -5.14 -13.30
N TYR A 207 19.76 -5.07 -13.03
CA TYR A 207 18.75 -6.04 -13.44
C TYR A 207 17.76 -5.43 -14.43
N ASN A 208 17.18 -6.28 -15.28
CA ASN A 208 16.05 -5.87 -16.10
C ASN A 208 14.76 -6.03 -15.27
N TYR A 209 13.84 -5.06 -15.34
CA TYR A 209 12.55 -5.11 -14.62
C TYR A 209 11.60 -6.23 -15.12
N LEU A 210 11.97 -6.97 -16.18
CA LEU A 210 11.28 -8.15 -16.67
C LEU A 210 11.89 -9.46 -16.17
N ASP A 211 13.05 -9.41 -15.49
CA ASP A 211 13.74 -10.60 -15.02
C ASP A 211 12.91 -11.30 -13.93
N SER A 212 12.79 -12.60 -14.06
CA SER A 212 12.25 -13.48 -13.01
C SER A 212 13.32 -13.71 -11.93
N ILE A 213 12.92 -14.31 -10.81
CA ILE A 213 13.89 -14.69 -9.77
C ILE A 213 14.87 -15.72 -10.30
N GLU A 214 14.37 -16.66 -11.09
CA GLU A 214 15.19 -17.68 -11.73
C GLU A 214 16.25 -17.08 -12.65
N ASP A 215 15.89 -16.02 -13.38
CA ASP A 215 16.85 -15.28 -14.25
C ASP A 215 17.92 -14.58 -13.41
N ILE A 216 17.55 -13.93 -12.31
CA ILE A 216 18.47 -13.23 -11.39
C ILE A 216 19.43 -14.23 -10.72
N VAL A 217 18.91 -15.37 -10.27
CA VAL A 217 19.72 -16.45 -9.67
C VAL A 217 20.67 -17.03 -10.72
N ALA A 218 20.19 -17.31 -11.93
CA ALA A 218 21.01 -17.84 -13.01
C ALA A 218 22.13 -16.85 -13.42
N GLN A 219 21.83 -15.55 -13.47
CA GLN A 219 22.83 -14.51 -13.74
C GLN A 219 23.91 -14.50 -12.65
N LYS A 220 23.53 -14.58 -11.37
CA LYS A 220 24.48 -14.58 -10.25
C LYS A 220 25.39 -15.79 -10.21
N ILE A 221 24.86 -16.98 -10.59
CA ILE A 221 25.67 -18.21 -10.67
C ILE A 221 26.71 -18.16 -11.79
N LEU A 222 26.48 -17.32 -12.83
CA LEU A 222 27.38 -17.18 -13.98
C LEU A 222 28.47 -16.11 -13.77
N GLU A 223 28.34 -15.24 -12.76
CA GLU A 223 29.35 -14.24 -12.36
C GLU A 223 30.49 -14.92 -11.56
#